data_69c2d84883c6925f165e54f2c91d60f6
#
_entry.id   69c2d84883c6925f165e54f2c91d60f6
#
_cell.length_a   1.000
_cell.length_b   1.000
_cell.length_c   1.000
_cell.angle_alpha   90.00
_cell.angle_beta   90.00
_cell.angle_gamma   90.00
#
_symmetry.space_group_name_H-M   'P 1'
#
loop_
_entity.id
_entity.type
_entity.pdbx_description
1 polymer ?
#
loop_
_entity_poly.entity_id
_entity_poly.type
_entity_poly.pdbx_seq_one_letter_code
_entity_poly.pdbx_strand_id
1 'polypeptide(L)'
;MKENKQSPRTSALLSIIPGLGQFKNGQKVKGGIFLGLFILFVIEMIFFGGNALVGLITLGTNPGVDNSMFLMVQGTLQLLVTIIALFFYGVQIRDAYQTAVRIQKGKEVEDGWKGIRDSLATNGFPYMLTFPAYALMIFVIILPVLVTLFMAFTNYNFNHVPPQS
;
A
#
# COMPACT_ATOMS: atom_id res chain seq x y z
N MET A 1 36.20 -15.73 -13.08
CA MET A 1 35.13 -14.85 -12.58
C MET A 1 33.81 -15.53 -12.85
N LYS A 2 33.09 -16.00 -11.80
CA LYS A 2 31.75 -16.56 -11.97
C LYS A 2 30.82 -15.38 -12.27
N GLU A 3 30.35 -15.27 -13.51
CA GLU A 3 29.21 -14.42 -13.87
C GLU A 3 28.02 -14.81 -13.01
N ASN A 4 27.78 -14.02 -11.99
CA ASN A 4 26.58 -14.18 -11.18
C ASN A 4 25.40 -13.64 -12.02
N LYS A 5 24.91 -14.47 -12.95
CA LYS A 5 23.76 -14.19 -13.81
C LYS A 5 22.51 -14.07 -12.95
N GLN A 6 22.37 -12.96 -12.25
CA GLN A 6 21.12 -12.66 -11.57
C GLN A 6 20.04 -12.45 -12.62
N SER A 7 19.13 -13.40 -12.72
CA SER A 7 17.99 -13.28 -13.64
C SER A 7 17.01 -12.22 -13.10
N PRO A 8 16.68 -11.15 -13.86
CA PRO A 8 15.71 -10.14 -13.42
C PRO A 8 14.34 -10.73 -13.11
N ARG A 9 13.95 -11.77 -13.87
CA ARG A 9 12.68 -12.48 -13.64
C ARG A 9 12.64 -13.15 -12.28
N THR A 10 13.74 -13.77 -11.82
CA THR A 10 13.77 -14.40 -10.49
C THR A 10 13.77 -13.37 -9.37
N SER A 11 14.35 -12.20 -9.55
CA SER A 11 14.26 -11.12 -8.58
C SER A 11 12.83 -10.57 -8.47
N ALA A 12 12.12 -10.42 -9.59
CA ALA A 12 10.71 -10.04 -9.61
C ALA A 12 9.81 -11.10 -8.96
N LEU A 13 10.03 -12.40 -9.28
CA LEU A 13 9.27 -13.49 -8.68
C LEU A 13 9.47 -13.59 -7.16
N LEU A 14 10.70 -13.42 -6.68
CA LEU A 14 10.96 -13.38 -5.23
C LEU A 14 10.30 -12.18 -4.56
N SER A 15 10.08 -11.07 -5.29
CA SER A 15 9.40 -9.88 -4.78
C SER A 15 7.87 -10.06 -4.64
N ILE A 16 7.32 -11.24 -4.93
CA ILE A 16 5.97 -11.63 -4.51
C ILE A 16 5.88 -11.53 -2.97
N ILE A 17 6.93 -11.92 -2.26
CA ILE A 17 7.10 -11.53 -0.86
C ILE A 17 7.92 -10.24 -0.87
N PRO A 18 7.33 -9.09 -0.48
CA PRO A 18 8.01 -7.81 -0.53
C PRO A 18 9.35 -7.82 0.19
N GLY A 19 10.35 -7.25 -0.47
CA GLY A 19 11.71 -7.18 0.07
C GLY A 19 12.63 -8.33 -0.34
N LEU A 20 12.13 -9.55 -0.64
CA LEU A 20 13.01 -10.68 -0.98
C LEU A 20 13.79 -10.48 -2.28
N GLY A 21 13.18 -9.85 -3.28
CA GLY A 21 13.86 -9.50 -4.52
C GLY A 21 14.99 -8.48 -4.30
N GLN A 22 14.77 -7.51 -3.42
CA GLN A 22 15.79 -6.53 -3.03
C GLN A 22 16.92 -7.20 -2.25
N PHE A 23 16.62 -8.12 -1.33
CA PHE A 23 17.66 -8.89 -0.63
C PHE A 23 18.54 -9.68 -1.62
N LYS A 24 17.91 -10.34 -2.61
CA LYS A 24 18.64 -11.05 -3.66
C LYS A 24 19.55 -10.11 -4.47
N ASN A 25 19.11 -8.88 -4.72
CA ASN A 25 19.87 -7.87 -5.44
C ASN A 25 20.97 -7.21 -4.59
N GLY A 26 21.15 -7.63 -3.33
CA GLY A 26 22.14 -7.07 -2.42
C GLY A 26 21.67 -5.82 -1.65
N GLN A 27 20.45 -5.35 -1.87
CA GLN A 27 19.89 -4.16 -1.22
C GLN A 27 19.24 -4.53 0.12
N LYS A 28 20.03 -4.83 1.13
CA LYS A 28 19.55 -5.36 2.43
C LYS A 28 18.67 -4.38 3.18
N VAL A 29 19.07 -3.10 3.25
CA VAL A 29 18.31 -2.07 3.97
C VAL A 29 16.96 -1.83 3.30
N LYS A 30 16.95 -1.70 1.99
CA LYS A 30 15.72 -1.50 1.20
C LYS A 30 14.79 -2.71 1.30
N GLY A 31 15.36 -3.92 1.20
CA GLY A 31 14.61 -5.16 1.38
C GLY A 31 13.98 -5.27 2.76
N GLY A 32 14.70 -4.90 3.81
CA GLY A 32 14.20 -4.88 5.19
C GLY A 32 13.05 -3.90 5.38
N ILE A 33 13.11 -2.71 4.78
CA ILE A 33 12.04 -1.72 4.82
C ILE A 33 10.76 -2.26 4.15
N PHE A 34 10.87 -2.81 2.93
CA PHE A 34 9.70 -3.34 2.23
C PHE A 34 9.09 -4.55 2.95
N LEU A 35 9.92 -5.44 3.48
CA LEU A 35 9.44 -6.57 4.27
C LEU A 35 8.76 -6.11 5.57
N GLY A 36 9.33 -5.14 6.27
CA GLY A 36 8.76 -4.57 7.50
C GLY A 36 7.40 -3.91 7.24
N LEU A 37 7.29 -3.10 6.18
CA LEU A 37 6.03 -2.48 5.79
C LEU A 37 4.97 -3.52 5.39
N PHE A 38 5.38 -4.59 4.71
CA PHE A 38 4.48 -5.68 4.36
C PHE A 38 3.97 -6.42 5.60
N ILE A 39 4.84 -6.75 6.54
CA ILE A 39 4.45 -7.40 7.80
C ILE A 39 3.48 -6.49 8.58
N LEU A 40 3.78 -5.19 8.67
CA LEU A 40 2.92 -4.22 9.33
C LEU A 40 1.52 -4.17 8.69
N PHE A 41 1.46 -4.14 7.35
CA PHE A 41 0.20 -4.18 6.61
C PHE A 41 -0.58 -5.47 6.84
N VAL A 42 0.09 -6.63 6.87
CA VAL A 42 -0.55 -7.92 7.16
C VAL A 42 -1.12 -7.95 8.57
N ILE A 43 -0.37 -7.46 9.56
CA ILE A 43 -0.83 -7.36 10.95
C ILE A 43 -2.05 -6.44 11.03
N GLU A 44 -1.98 -5.27 10.42
CA GLU A 44 -3.09 -4.31 10.34
C GLU A 44 -4.34 -4.96 9.71
N MET A 45 -4.18 -5.67 8.59
CA MET A 45 -5.27 -6.36 7.90
C MET A 45 -5.93 -7.45 8.76
N ILE A 46 -5.13 -8.21 9.55
CA ILE A 46 -5.66 -9.26 10.43
C ILE A 46 -6.45 -8.66 11.60
N PHE A 47 -5.93 -7.60 12.23
CA PHE A 47 -6.53 -7.07 13.45
C PHE A 47 -7.63 -6.03 13.19
N PHE A 48 -7.54 -5.25 12.12
CA PHE A 48 -8.44 -4.13 11.84
C PHE A 48 -9.01 -4.15 10.43
N GLY A 49 -8.17 -4.27 9.42
CA GLY A 49 -8.52 -4.05 8.03
C GLY A 49 -9.54 -5.05 7.50
N GLY A 50 -9.40 -6.33 7.84
CA GLY A 50 -10.34 -7.36 7.43
C GLY A 50 -11.76 -7.08 7.93
N ASN A 51 -11.90 -6.74 9.21
CA ASN A 51 -13.20 -6.39 9.81
C ASN A 51 -13.77 -5.10 9.21
N ALA A 52 -12.93 -4.10 8.92
CA ALA A 52 -13.35 -2.86 8.30
C ALA A 52 -13.90 -3.07 6.88
N LEU A 53 -13.24 -3.91 6.06
CA LEU A 53 -13.72 -4.26 4.72
C LEU A 53 -15.02 -5.08 4.75
N VAL A 54 -15.14 -6.01 5.68
CA VAL A 54 -16.41 -6.75 5.88
C VAL A 54 -17.50 -5.78 6.32
N GLY A 55 -17.19 -4.87 7.25
CA GLY A 55 -18.12 -3.83 7.70
C GLY A 55 -18.60 -2.89 6.58
N LEU A 56 -17.74 -2.59 5.59
CA LEU A 56 -18.12 -1.81 4.41
C LEU A 56 -19.17 -2.53 3.55
N ILE A 57 -19.09 -3.86 3.46
CA ILE A 57 -20.00 -4.66 2.65
C ILE A 57 -21.32 -4.93 3.39
N THR A 58 -21.21 -5.28 4.69
CA THR A 58 -22.37 -5.70 5.49
C THR A 58 -23.15 -4.54 6.10
N LEU A 59 -22.49 -3.37 6.26
CA LEU A 59 -23.02 -2.20 7.00
C LEU A 59 -23.50 -2.51 8.42
N GLY A 60 -23.02 -3.61 8.99
CA GLY A 60 -23.40 -4.14 10.29
C GLY A 60 -24.40 -5.30 10.20
N THR A 61 -24.35 -6.16 11.22
CA THR A 61 -25.19 -7.36 11.30
C THR A 61 -26.12 -7.35 12.52
N ASN A 62 -25.83 -6.50 13.51
CA ASN A 62 -26.56 -6.41 14.75
C ASN A 62 -27.36 -5.10 14.84
N PRO A 63 -28.70 -5.11 14.57
CA PRO A 63 -29.51 -3.92 14.65
C PRO A 63 -29.45 -3.27 16.05
N GLY A 64 -29.25 -1.96 16.10
CA GLY A 64 -29.17 -1.20 17.34
C GLY A 64 -27.83 -1.25 18.08
N VAL A 65 -26.88 -2.09 17.61
CA VAL A 65 -25.49 -2.18 18.13
C VAL A 65 -24.50 -1.63 17.12
N ASP A 66 -24.61 -2.07 15.87
CA ASP A 66 -23.70 -1.67 14.80
C ASP A 66 -24.10 -0.31 14.22
N ASN A 67 -23.11 0.59 14.10
CA ASN A 67 -23.30 1.88 13.45
C ASN A 67 -22.84 1.77 12.00
N SER A 68 -23.79 1.62 11.07
CA SER A 68 -23.52 1.45 9.63
C SER A 68 -22.72 2.61 9.02
N MET A 69 -22.96 3.84 9.49
CA MET A 69 -22.18 5.02 9.05
C MET A 69 -20.72 4.90 9.44
N PHE A 70 -20.47 4.50 10.68
CA PHE A 70 -19.09 4.31 11.18
C PHE A 70 -18.39 3.19 10.40
N LEU A 71 -19.06 2.06 10.17
CA LEU A 71 -18.53 0.94 9.40
C LEU A 71 -18.24 1.33 7.94
N MET A 72 -19.10 2.13 7.34
CA MET A 72 -18.90 2.66 5.98
C MET A 72 -17.66 3.56 5.91
N VAL A 73 -17.50 4.50 6.84
CA VAL A 73 -16.32 5.39 6.88
C VAL A 73 -15.05 4.60 7.13
N GLN A 74 -15.06 3.70 8.11
CA GLN A 74 -13.93 2.86 8.45
C GLN A 74 -13.52 1.96 7.29
N GLY A 75 -14.49 1.31 6.65
CA GLY A 75 -14.24 0.44 5.51
C GLY A 75 -13.77 1.20 4.27
N THR A 76 -14.27 2.42 4.04
CA THR A 76 -13.79 3.29 2.96
C THR A 76 -12.34 3.72 3.18
N LEU A 77 -11.98 4.09 4.42
CA LEU A 77 -10.59 4.35 4.79
C LEU A 77 -9.70 3.13 4.52
N GLN A 78 -10.15 1.95 4.94
CA GLN A 78 -9.41 0.71 4.73
C GLN A 78 -9.25 0.37 3.26
N LEU A 79 -10.27 0.60 2.45
CA LEU A 79 -10.20 0.43 1.00
C LEU A 79 -9.11 1.32 0.39
N LEU A 80 -9.04 2.59 0.78
CA LEU A 80 -7.99 3.52 0.33
C LEU A 80 -6.61 3.05 0.76
N VAL A 81 -6.42 2.64 2.02
CA VAL A 81 -5.15 2.09 2.52
C VAL A 81 -4.74 0.86 1.70
N THR A 82 -5.69 -0.03 1.42
CA THR A 82 -5.44 -1.24 0.62
C THR A 82 -5.02 -0.91 -0.81
N ILE A 83 -5.69 0.04 -1.48
CA ILE A 83 -5.32 0.50 -2.83
C ILE A 83 -3.89 1.08 -2.84
N ILE A 84 -3.57 1.92 -1.86
CA ILE A 84 -2.22 2.50 -1.72
C ILE A 84 -1.18 1.39 -1.49
N ALA A 85 -1.47 0.42 -0.62
CA ALA A 85 -0.58 -0.72 -0.37
C ALA A 85 -0.35 -1.56 -1.63
N LEU A 86 -1.39 -1.83 -2.43
CA LEU A 86 -1.28 -2.53 -3.71
C LEU A 86 -0.45 -1.75 -4.74
N PHE A 87 -0.58 -0.43 -4.77
CA PHE A 87 0.26 0.42 -5.63
C PHE A 87 1.74 0.29 -5.25
N PHE A 88 2.08 0.44 -3.96
CA PHE A 88 3.46 0.26 -3.49
C PHE A 88 3.97 -1.16 -3.70
N TYR A 89 3.10 -2.17 -3.58
CA TYR A 89 3.43 -3.56 -3.91
C TYR A 89 3.85 -3.72 -5.37
N GLY A 90 3.13 -3.11 -6.30
CA GLY A 90 3.52 -3.11 -7.72
C GLY A 90 4.85 -2.38 -7.98
N VAL A 91 5.03 -1.22 -7.34
CA VAL A 91 6.25 -0.41 -7.48
C VAL A 91 7.48 -1.17 -6.98
N GLN A 92 7.40 -1.88 -5.84
CA GLN A 92 8.54 -2.63 -5.29
C GLN A 92 8.93 -3.82 -6.17
N ILE A 93 7.98 -4.52 -6.81
CA ILE A 93 8.28 -5.61 -7.76
C ILE A 93 9.03 -5.05 -8.98
N ARG A 94 8.53 -3.94 -9.53
CA ARG A 94 9.18 -3.26 -10.66
C ARG A 94 10.58 -2.78 -10.30
N ASP A 95 10.78 -2.24 -9.11
CA ASP A 95 12.07 -1.80 -8.61
C ASP A 95 13.07 -2.97 -8.51
N ALA A 96 12.66 -4.11 -7.94
CA ALA A 96 13.51 -5.30 -7.86
C ALA A 96 13.93 -5.81 -9.25
N TYR A 97 13.00 -5.82 -10.21
CA TYR A 97 13.28 -6.19 -11.59
C TYR A 97 14.31 -5.24 -12.23
N GLN A 98 14.05 -3.93 -12.15
CA GLN A 98 14.93 -2.91 -12.76
C GLN A 98 16.33 -2.92 -12.13
N THR A 99 16.41 -3.13 -10.81
CA THR A 99 17.68 -3.24 -10.11
C THR A 99 18.49 -4.44 -10.61
N ALA A 100 17.84 -5.61 -10.77
CA ALA A 100 18.49 -6.79 -11.31
C ALA A 100 18.98 -6.58 -12.76
N VAL A 101 18.22 -5.86 -13.60
CA VAL A 101 18.66 -5.47 -14.95
C VAL A 101 19.89 -4.56 -14.92
N ARG A 102 19.96 -3.62 -13.95
CA ARG A 102 21.14 -2.74 -13.78
C ARG A 102 22.36 -3.55 -13.39
N ILE A 103 22.21 -4.52 -12.48
CA ILE A 103 23.31 -5.42 -12.06
C ILE A 103 23.82 -6.24 -13.25
N GLN A 104 22.92 -6.78 -14.11
CA GLN A 104 23.32 -7.49 -15.32
C GLN A 104 24.14 -6.62 -16.30
N LYS A 105 23.86 -5.32 -16.31
CA LYS A 105 24.60 -4.33 -17.16
C LYS A 105 25.91 -3.87 -16.50
N GLY A 106 26.34 -4.51 -15.42
CA GLY A 106 27.59 -4.18 -14.71
C GLY A 106 27.53 -2.87 -13.92
N LYS A 107 26.33 -2.34 -13.65
CA LYS A 107 26.18 -1.15 -12.80
C LYS A 107 26.19 -1.56 -11.33
N GLU A 108 27.00 -0.87 -10.53
CA GLU A 108 26.95 -1.03 -9.09
C GLU A 108 25.61 -0.56 -8.53
N VAL A 109 25.12 -1.30 -7.55
CA VAL A 109 23.89 -0.99 -6.84
C VAL A 109 24.25 -0.62 -5.42
N GLU A 110 24.05 0.62 -5.07
CA GLU A 110 24.28 1.11 -3.72
C GLU A 110 23.27 0.50 -2.75
N ASP A 111 23.77 -0.07 -1.66
CA ASP A 111 22.97 -0.52 -0.52
C ASP A 111 23.16 0.45 0.65
N GLY A 112 22.18 0.45 1.55
CA GLY A 112 22.22 1.22 2.79
C GLY A 112 21.45 2.54 2.74
N TRP A 113 21.43 3.20 3.88
CA TRP A 113 20.70 4.46 4.08
C TRP A 113 21.21 5.59 3.18
N LYS A 114 22.50 5.60 2.84
CA LYS A 114 23.07 6.61 1.97
C LYS A 114 22.48 6.51 0.57
N GLY A 115 22.44 5.33 -0.03
CA GLY A 115 21.84 5.12 -1.36
C GLY A 115 20.35 5.44 -1.40
N ILE A 116 19.60 5.13 -0.34
CA ILE A 116 18.18 5.50 -0.23
C ILE A 116 18.04 7.02 -0.14
N ARG A 117 18.80 7.67 0.72
CA ARG A 117 18.76 9.13 0.89
C ARG A 117 19.15 9.86 -0.40
N ASP A 118 20.19 9.43 -1.06
CA ASP A 118 20.68 10.07 -2.29
C ASP A 118 19.68 9.85 -3.45
N SER A 119 19.04 8.68 -3.54
CA SER A 119 17.97 8.42 -4.47
C SER A 119 16.72 9.28 -4.20
N LEU A 120 16.35 9.45 -2.92
CA LEU A 120 15.25 10.33 -2.52
C LEU A 120 15.59 11.79 -2.77
N ALA A 121 16.81 12.23 -2.47
CA ALA A 121 17.24 13.61 -2.67
C ALA A 121 17.30 14.00 -4.16
N THR A 122 17.68 13.06 -5.03
CA THR A 122 17.85 13.36 -6.47
C THR A 122 16.54 13.17 -7.25
N ASN A 123 15.90 12.01 -7.09
CA ASN A 123 14.73 11.64 -7.89
C ASN A 123 13.41 11.69 -7.11
N GLY A 124 13.47 11.53 -5.79
CA GLY A 124 12.30 11.48 -4.91
C GLY A 124 11.91 12.81 -4.29
N PHE A 125 12.81 13.82 -4.30
CA PHE A 125 12.58 15.09 -3.63
C PHE A 125 11.29 15.80 -4.05
N PRO A 126 10.94 15.92 -5.34
CA PRO A 126 9.68 16.54 -5.75
C PRO A 126 8.46 15.79 -5.20
N TYR A 127 8.51 14.44 -5.22
CA TYR A 127 7.42 13.61 -4.70
C TYR A 127 7.30 13.71 -3.19
N MET A 128 8.42 13.76 -2.47
CA MET A 128 8.45 13.90 -1.02
C MET A 128 7.89 15.26 -0.57
N LEU A 129 8.15 16.31 -1.35
CA LEU A 129 7.63 17.67 -1.08
C LEU A 129 6.12 17.75 -1.33
N THR A 130 5.62 17.10 -2.37
CA THR A 130 4.20 17.12 -2.74
C THR A 130 3.37 16.08 -2.00
N PHE A 131 3.99 15.05 -1.41
CA PHE A 131 3.31 13.97 -0.70
C PHE A 131 2.33 14.45 0.38
N PRO A 132 2.67 15.40 1.28
CA PRO A 132 1.73 15.87 2.30
C PRO A 132 0.48 16.50 1.69
N ALA A 133 0.62 17.26 0.59
CA ALA A 133 -0.51 17.88 -0.09
C ALA A 133 -1.42 16.83 -0.74
N TYR A 134 -0.86 15.81 -1.40
CA TYR A 134 -1.64 14.71 -1.95
C TYR A 134 -2.31 13.87 -0.87
N ALA A 135 -1.63 13.61 0.25
CA ALA A 135 -2.21 12.89 1.38
C ALA A 135 -3.42 13.65 1.94
N LEU A 136 -3.30 14.95 2.17
CA LEU A 136 -4.42 15.80 2.61
C LEU A 136 -5.55 15.80 1.60
N MET A 137 -5.27 15.89 0.31
CA MET A 137 -6.28 15.84 -0.74
C MET A 137 -7.06 14.51 -0.71
N ILE A 138 -6.38 13.39 -0.51
CA ILE A 138 -7.02 12.07 -0.41
C ILE A 138 -7.99 12.05 0.78
N PHE A 139 -7.54 12.50 1.96
CA PHE A 139 -8.37 12.44 3.17
C PHE A 139 -9.49 13.48 3.17
N VAL A 140 -9.26 14.69 2.68
CA VAL A 140 -10.24 15.80 2.77
C VAL A 140 -11.23 15.77 1.60
N ILE A 141 -10.83 15.31 0.43
CA ILE A 141 -11.67 15.34 -0.78
C ILE A 141 -12.15 13.94 -1.15
N ILE A 142 -11.22 12.99 -1.35
CA ILE A 142 -11.56 11.68 -1.90
C ILE A 142 -12.38 10.86 -0.91
N LEU A 143 -12.02 10.86 0.37
CA LEU A 143 -12.74 10.09 1.38
C LEU A 143 -14.23 10.50 1.50
N PRO A 144 -14.60 11.79 1.69
CA PRO A 144 -16.01 12.18 1.74
C PRO A 144 -16.77 11.88 0.45
N VAL A 145 -16.13 12.04 -0.72
CA VAL A 145 -16.74 11.71 -2.01
C VAL A 145 -17.04 10.21 -2.10
N LEU A 146 -16.11 9.34 -1.69
CA LEU A 146 -16.33 7.90 -1.68
C LEU A 146 -17.43 7.49 -0.68
N VAL A 147 -17.43 8.06 0.52
CA VAL A 147 -18.47 7.81 1.52
C VAL A 147 -19.84 8.22 0.96
N THR A 148 -19.95 9.39 0.35
CA THR A 148 -21.19 9.86 -0.29
C THR A 148 -21.63 8.92 -1.43
N LEU A 149 -20.67 8.46 -2.24
CA LEU A 149 -20.93 7.50 -3.31
C LEU A 149 -21.48 6.18 -2.75
N PHE A 150 -20.85 5.62 -1.72
CA PHE A 150 -21.33 4.40 -1.08
C PHE A 150 -22.71 4.58 -0.44
N MET A 151 -22.95 5.74 0.21
CA MET A 151 -24.28 6.06 0.76
C MET A 151 -25.37 6.10 -0.31
N ALA A 152 -25.04 6.49 -1.54
CA ALA A 152 -26.01 6.50 -2.64
C ALA A 152 -26.55 5.10 -3.00
N PHE A 153 -25.86 4.04 -2.62
CA PHE A 153 -26.31 2.64 -2.79
C PHE A 153 -27.07 2.10 -1.57
N THR A 154 -27.28 2.92 -0.53
CA THR A 154 -28.03 2.54 0.66
C THR A 154 -29.38 3.24 0.66
N ASN A 155 -30.33 2.76 1.49
CA ASN A 155 -31.60 3.40 1.71
C ASN A 155 -31.57 4.47 2.81
N TYR A 156 -30.41 5.10 3.02
CA TYR A 156 -30.22 6.12 4.03
C TYR A 156 -31.17 7.31 3.82
N ASN A 157 -31.99 7.59 4.84
CA ASN A 157 -32.80 8.78 4.96
C ASN A 157 -33.04 9.10 6.45
N PHE A 158 -33.75 10.19 6.76
CA PHE A 158 -34.01 10.57 8.16
C PHE A 158 -34.82 9.52 8.95
N ASN A 159 -35.54 8.62 8.27
CA ASN A 159 -36.33 7.57 8.88
C ASN A 159 -35.60 6.22 8.95
N HIS A 160 -34.50 6.05 8.22
CA HIS A 160 -33.70 4.84 8.18
C HIS A 160 -32.27 5.15 8.64
N VAL A 161 -32.07 5.09 9.94
CA VAL A 161 -30.77 5.25 10.60
C VAL A 161 -30.56 4.07 11.52
N PRO A 162 -29.44 3.34 11.39
CA PRO A 162 -28.31 3.50 10.46
C PRO A 162 -28.66 3.15 9.00
N PRO A 163 -27.84 3.57 8.02
CA PRO A 163 -28.03 3.21 6.61
C PRO A 163 -28.03 1.69 6.42
N GLN A 164 -28.92 1.23 5.56
CA GLN A 164 -29.04 -0.19 5.17
C GLN A 164 -28.94 -0.28 3.65
N SER A 165 -28.37 -1.38 3.18
CA SER A 165 -28.26 -1.68 1.74
C SER A 165 -29.56 -2.23 1.16
#